data_7b348aff97491b764da19fee3a12a18d
#
_entry.id   7b348aff97491b764da19fee3a12a18d
#
_cell.length_a   1.000
_cell.length_b   1.000
_cell.length_c   1.000
_cell.angle_alpha   90.00
_cell.angle_beta   90.00
_cell.angle_gamma   90.00
#
_symmetry.space_group_name_H-M   'P 1'
#
loop_
_entity.id
_entity.type
_entity.pdbx_description
1 polymer ?
#
loop_
_entity_poly.entity_id
_entity_poly.type
_entity_poly.pdbx_seq_one_letter_code
_entity_poly.pdbx_strand_id
1 'polypeptide(L)'
;MKLHRCKIGITKVATMSIFDSDKEEFLKMGFKDICIDGQELIHYRQKIEARRRQLSIASKWCAENKKGHGYKTRLKAVNKIGDKYSRFKDTYNHKISRYIVDLAEKYECKTIQMENLSGFSEEQTESLLKNWSYYDLQNKIAYKANEKGIEVRLINPKYTSKRCSKCGNIHIDNRNCKKDQANFTCQICGHKENADINASKNISIPYIDEIIKETKVQGI
;
A
#
# COMPACT_ATOMS: atom_id res chain seq x y z
N MET A 1 -4.93 -24.46 -4.71
CA MET A 1 -3.87 -23.62 -4.06
C MET A 1 -4.43 -22.25 -3.78
N LYS A 2 -4.46 -21.81 -2.51
CA LYS A 2 -4.99 -20.50 -2.15
C LYS A 2 -3.90 -19.43 -2.28
N LEU A 3 -4.21 -18.33 -2.95
CA LEU A 3 -3.33 -17.20 -3.14
C LEU A 3 -3.86 -16.00 -2.35
N HIS A 4 -3.01 -15.42 -1.50
CA HIS A 4 -3.32 -14.22 -0.74
C HIS A 4 -2.64 -13.01 -1.35
N ARG A 5 -3.35 -11.87 -1.38
CA ARG A 5 -2.79 -10.67 -1.93
C ARG A 5 -2.90 -9.45 -1.04
N CYS A 6 -1.89 -8.61 -1.16
CA CYS A 6 -1.83 -7.30 -0.56
C CYS A 6 -1.59 -6.21 -1.62
N LYS A 7 -2.57 -5.32 -1.82
CA LYS A 7 -2.37 -4.05 -2.52
C LYS A 7 -2.06 -2.97 -1.49
N ILE A 8 -0.97 -2.27 -1.68
CA ILE A 8 -0.48 -1.24 -0.75
C ILE A 8 -0.86 0.15 -1.29
N GLY A 9 -1.43 1.01 -0.44
CA GLY A 9 -1.88 2.35 -0.80
C GLY A 9 -1.69 3.37 0.34
N ILE A 10 -2.10 4.62 0.15
CA ILE A 10 -1.89 5.72 1.10
C ILE A 10 -2.98 5.76 2.16
N THR A 11 -4.22 5.82 1.74
CA THR A 11 -5.40 5.86 2.64
C THR A 11 -5.74 4.49 3.16
N LYS A 12 -5.58 3.47 2.32
CA LYS A 12 -5.66 2.06 2.67
C LYS A 12 -4.27 1.46 2.52
N VAL A 13 -3.61 1.20 3.65
CA VAL A 13 -2.23 0.69 3.67
C VAL A 13 -2.11 -0.62 2.91
N ALA A 14 -3.09 -1.49 3.08
CA ALA A 14 -3.16 -2.75 2.35
C ALA A 14 -4.62 -3.10 2.03
N THR A 15 -4.88 -3.54 0.81
CA THR A 15 -6.15 -4.15 0.41
C THR A 15 -5.87 -5.56 -0.04
N MET A 16 -6.57 -6.53 0.53
CA MET A 16 -6.29 -7.94 0.41
C MET A 16 -7.45 -8.68 -0.23
N SER A 17 -7.15 -9.72 -1.00
CA SER A 17 -8.11 -10.69 -1.49
C SER A 17 -7.47 -12.07 -1.58
N ILE A 18 -8.28 -13.10 -1.47
CA ILE A 18 -7.83 -14.49 -1.54
C ILE A 18 -8.52 -15.14 -2.71
N PHE A 19 -7.73 -15.78 -3.57
CA PHE A 19 -8.20 -16.56 -4.69
C PHE A 19 -7.91 -18.05 -4.44
N ASP A 20 -8.94 -18.88 -4.52
CA ASP A 20 -8.83 -20.34 -4.45
C ASP A 20 -8.68 -20.89 -5.86
N SER A 21 -7.47 -21.33 -6.23
CA SER A 21 -7.18 -21.83 -7.58
C SER A 21 -7.86 -23.17 -7.88
N ASP A 22 -8.24 -23.94 -6.87
CA ASP A 22 -8.87 -25.24 -7.07
C ASP A 22 -10.35 -25.10 -7.38
N LYS A 23 -10.95 -24.01 -6.87
CA LYS A 23 -12.36 -23.66 -7.13
C LYS A 23 -12.54 -22.53 -8.13
N GLU A 24 -11.45 -21.89 -8.56
CA GLU A 24 -11.42 -20.72 -9.44
C GLU A 24 -12.31 -19.57 -8.93
N GLU A 25 -12.39 -19.38 -7.60
CA GLU A 25 -13.23 -18.37 -6.99
C GLU A 25 -12.51 -17.50 -5.95
N PHE A 26 -13.03 -16.27 -5.72
CA PHE A 26 -12.58 -15.42 -4.64
C PHE A 26 -13.29 -15.77 -3.34
N LEU A 27 -12.50 -15.97 -2.28
CA LEU A 27 -13.06 -16.22 -0.95
C LEU A 27 -13.71 -14.94 -0.41
N LYS A 28 -14.86 -15.10 0.23
CA LYS A 28 -15.50 -14.02 0.97
C LYS A 28 -14.74 -13.78 2.27
N MET A 29 -14.20 -12.59 2.42
CA MET A 29 -13.49 -12.15 3.61
C MET A 29 -14.32 -11.11 4.36
N GLY A 30 -14.14 -11.00 5.68
CA GLY A 30 -14.71 -9.90 6.46
C GLY A 30 -14.12 -8.55 6.02
N PHE A 31 -14.89 -7.47 6.12
CA PHE A 31 -14.44 -6.13 5.71
C PHE A 31 -13.12 -5.71 6.36
N LYS A 32 -12.92 -6.03 7.64
CA LYS A 32 -11.68 -5.75 8.39
C LYS A 32 -10.46 -6.51 7.85
N ASP A 33 -10.69 -7.70 7.28
CA ASP A 33 -9.63 -8.53 6.71
C ASP A 33 -9.30 -8.11 5.26
N ILE A 34 -10.23 -7.46 4.57
CA ILE A 34 -10.03 -6.97 3.20
C ILE A 34 -9.15 -5.72 3.18
N CYS A 35 -9.30 -4.83 4.18
CA CYS A 35 -8.76 -3.48 4.11
C CYS A 35 -8.11 -3.04 5.41
N ILE A 36 -6.81 -2.74 5.37
CA ILE A 36 -6.09 -2.12 6.48
C ILE A 36 -6.08 -0.61 6.26
N ASP A 37 -6.68 0.13 7.19
CA ASP A 37 -6.73 1.59 7.16
C ASP A 37 -5.38 2.21 7.58
N GLY A 38 -4.96 3.25 6.88
CA GLY A 38 -3.75 4.02 7.17
C GLY A 38 -3.98 5.26 8.03
N GLN A 39 -5.19 5.50 8.53
CA GLN A 39 -5.55 6.71 9.28
C GLN A 39 -4.66 6.95 10.51
N GLU A 40 -4.32 5.89 11.25
CA GLU A 40 -3.44 5.99 12.41
C GLU A 40 -2.07 6.57 12.03
N LEU A 41 -1.49 6.11 10.92
CA LEU A 41 -0.21 6.60 10.42
C LEU A 41 -0.29 8.05 9.94
N ILE A 42 -1.34 8.39 9.20
CA ILE A 42 -1.57 9.75 8.69
C ILE A 42 -1.73 10.71 9.87
N HIS A 43 -2.56 10.37 10.83
CA HIS A 43 -2.80 11.19 12.01
C HIS A 43 -1.51 11.40 12.85
N TYR A 44 -0.76 10.32 13.08
CA TYR A 44 0.51 10.41 13.80
C TYR A 44 1.51 11.30 13.07
N ARG A 45 1.62 11.18 11.74
CA ARG A 45 2.46 12.03 10.91
C ARG A 45 2.07 13.51 11.05
N GLN A 46 0.78 13.82 10.89
CA GLN A 46 0.27 15.20 11.01
C GLN A 46 0.61 15.80 12.39
N LYS A 47 0.43 15.01 13.46
CA LYS A 47 0.79 15.42 14.83
C LYS A 47 2.29 15.73 14.96
N ILE A 48 3.15 14.90 14.41
CA ILE A 48 4.60 15.11 14.44
C ILE A 48 5.00 16.32 13.59
N GLU A 49 4.44 16.49 12.40
CA GLU A 49 4.70 17.65 11.54
C GLU A 49 4.23 18.98 12.18
N ALA A 50 3.05 18.98 12.80
CA ALA A 50 2.56 20.15 13.54
C ALA A 50 3.52 20.53 14.69
N ARG A 51 3.96 19.54 15.48
CA ARG A 51 4.93 19.76 16.54
C ARG A 51 6.28 20.26 16.02
N ARG A 52 6.75 19.71 14.90
CA ARG A 52 7.99 20.15 14.25
C ARG A 52 7.90 21.62 13.80
N ARG A 53 6.77 22.03 13.20
CA ARG A 53 6.52 23.43 12.80
C ARG A 53 6.54 24.35 14.01
N GLN A 54 5.84 24.02 15.10
CA GLN A 54 5.83 24.81 16.33
C GLN A 54 7.23 25.02 16.90
N LEU A 55 8.03 23.96 16.97
CA LEU A 55 9.40 24.03 17.48
C LEU A 55 10.31 24.84 16.54
N SER A 56 10.12 24.73 15.23
CA SER A 56 10.86 25.51 14.22
C SER A 56 10.56 27.00 14.35
N ILE A 57 9.27 27.38 14.52
CA ILE A 57 8.86 28.76 14.76
C ILE A 57 9.46 29.27 16.06
N ALA A 58 9.30 28.54 17.16
CA ALA A 58 9.85 28.91 18.46
C ALA A 58 11.39 29.07 18.42
N SER A 59 12.11 28.28 17.61
CA SER A 59 13.56 28.41 17.45
C SER A 59 13.96 29.69 16.71
N LYS A 60 13.19 30.12 15.69
CA LYS A 60 13.44 31.37 14.96
C LYS A 60 13.33 32.59 15.87
N TRP A 61 12.28 32.68 16.68
CA TRP A 61 12.06 33.81 17.60
C TRP A 61 13.14 33.95 18.67
N CYS A 62 13.91 32.91 18.95
CA CYS A 62 14.96 32.93 19.95
C CYS A 62 16.36 33.09 19.37
N ALA A 63 16.52 33.04 18.05
CA ALA A 63 17.81 33.20 17.36
C ALA A 63 18.13 34.66 17.04
N GLU A 64 17.13 35.55 16.95
CA GLU A 64 17.35 36.96 16.69
C GLU A 64 17.96 37.63 17.93
N ASN A 65 19.31 37.84 17.85
CA ASN A 65 20.10 38.71 18.75
C ASN A 65 20.33 38.29 20.19
N LYS A 66 20.19 37.03 20.59
CA LYS A 66 20.54 36.61 21.96
C LYS A 66 21.68 35.59 21.97
N LYS A 67 22.82 35.97 22.50
CA LYS A 67 23.89 35.09 22.94
C LYS A 67 23.34 34.18 24.07
N GLY A 68 22.98 32.93 23.77
CA GLY A 68 22.46 32.03 24.78
C GLY A 68 22.24 30.61 24.30
N HIS A 69 22.16 29.67 25.21
CA HIS A 69 22.06 28.22 25.05
C HIS A 69 20.85 27.69 24.22
N GLY A 70 19.99 28.57 23.71
CA GLY A 70 18.68 28.20 23.17
C GLY A 70 18.73 27.47 21.83
N TYR A 71 19.56 27.89 20.87
CA TYR A 71 19.48 27.40 19.50
C TYR A 71 19.87 25.93 19.35
N LYS A 72 21.03 25.54 19.81
CA LYS A 72 21.49 24.13 19.72
C LYS A 72 20.59 23.17 20.51
N THR A 73 20.10 23.56 21.67
CA THR A 73 19.23 22.73 22.49
C THR A 73 17.84 22.53 21.86
N ARG A 74 17.31 23.54 21.18
CA ARG A 74 16.01 23.49 20.49
C ARG A 74 16.06 22.73 19.17
N LEU A 75 17.15 22.86 18.40
CA LEU A 75 17.38 22.05 17.22
C LEU A 75 17.51 20.55 17.56
N LYS A 76 18.11 20.20 18.71
CA LYS A 76 18.13 18.81 19.21
C LYS A 76 16.71 18.26 19.38
N ALA A 77 15.76 19.06 19.87
CA ALA A 77 14.36 18.64 20.02
C ALA A 77 13.68 18.40 18.64
N VAL A 78 13.97 19.25 17.65
CA VAL A 78 13.44 19.07 16.27
C VAL A 78 14.00 17.79 15.63
N ASN A 79 15.30 17.52 15.79
CA ASN A 79 15.94 16.32 15.26
C ASN A 79 15.40 15.03 15.92
N LYS A 80 15.23 15.03 17.25
CA LYS A 80 14.63 13.89 17.98
C LYS A 80 13.19 13.58 17.53
N ILE A 81 12.44 14.57 17.04
CA ILE A 81 11.08 14.36 16.52
C ILE A 81 11.10 13.62 15.19
N GLY A 82 12.08 13.90 14.31
CA GLY A 82 12.25 13.15 13.06
C GLY A 82 12.39 11.63 13.32
N ASP A 83 13.20 11.26 14.29
CA ASP A 83 13.42 9.86 14.68
C ASP A 83 12.16 9.17 15.23
N LYS A 84 11.28 9.93 15.92
CA LYS A 84 10.01 9.38 16.45
C LYS A 84 9.08 8.90 15.35
N TYR A 85 8.95 9.65 14.26
CA TYR A 85 8.12 9.23 13.14
C TYR A 85 8.69 8.00 12.44
N SER A 86 10.01 7.96 12.24
CA SER A 86 10.69 6.81 11.61
C SER A 86 10.48 5.53 12.43
N ARG A 87 10.66 5.59 13.74
CA ARG A 87 10.44 4.44 14.63
C ARG A 87 8.97 4.01 14.69
N PHE A 88 8.04 4.96 14.71
CA PHE A 88 6.61 4.64 14.65
C PHE A 88 6.26 3.91 13.35
N LYS A 89 6.74 4.42 12.21
CA LYS A 89 6.54 3.81 10.89
C LYS A 89 7.09 2.38 10.84
N ASP A 90 8.28 2.18 11.36
CA ASP A 90 8.91 0.86 11.42
C ASP A 90 8.08 -0.14 12.26
N THR A 91 7.68 0.26 13.47
CA THR A 91 6.80 -0.54 14.34
C THR A 91 5.46 -0.84 13.68
N TYR A 92 4.89 0.14 12.97
CA TYR A 92 3.64 0.00 12.26
C TYR A 92 3.76 -0.99 11.09
N ASN A 93 4.85 -0.93 10.31
CA ASN A 93 5.15 -1.90 9.26
C ASN A 93 5.33 -3.33 9.82
N HIS A 94 5.96 -3.48 10.98
CA HIS A 94 6.07 -4.78 11.67
C HIS A 94 4.70 -5.34 12.05
N LYS A 95 3.80 -4.49 12.59
CA LYS A 95 2.43 -4.87 12.96
C LYS A 95 1.63 -5.32 11.74
N ILE A 96 1.64 -4.52 10.67
CA ILE A 96 0.89 -4.81 9.44
C ILE A 96 1.44 -6.06 8.74
N SER A 97 2.75 -6.16 8.57
CA SER A 97 3.34 -7.33 7.91
C SER A 97 3.05 -8.63 8.67
N ARG A 98 3.02 -8.60 10.01
CA ARG A 98 2.60 -9.75 10.81
C ARG A 98 1.15 -10.11 10.55
N TYR A 99 0.26 -9.12 10.62
CA TYR A 99 -1.16 -9.32 10.38
C TYR A 99 -1.46 -9.93 8.99
N ILE A 100 -0.77 -9.46 7.93
CA ILE A 100 -0.92 -9.98 6.57
C ILE A 100 -0.50 -11.47 6.51
N VAL A 101 0.63 -11.81 7.13
CA VAL A 101 1.14 -13.18 7.11
C VAL A 101 0.27 -14.12 7.96
N ASP A 102 -0.17 -13.67 9.13
CA ASP A 102 -1.07 -14.45 10.00
C ASP A 102 -2.43 -14.69 9.31
N LEU A 103 -2.92 -13.70 8.54
CA LEU A 103 -4.12 -13.88 7.73
C LEU A 103 -3.91 -14.89 6.59
N ALA A 104 -2.77 -14.84 5.91
CA ALA A 104 -2.41 -15.81 4.88
C ALA A 104 -2.32 -17.24 5.47
N GLU A 105 -1.72 -17.40 6.64
CA GLU A 105 -1.65 -18.67 7.36
C GLU A 105 -3.06 -19.18 7.76
N LYS A 106 -3.90 -18.29 8.33
CA LYS A 106 -5.28 -18.61 8.71
C LYS A 106 -6.11 -19.15 7.56
N TYR A 107 -5.92 -18.63 6.35
CA TYR A 107 -6.61 -19.07 5.15
C TYR A 107 -5.84 -20.16 4.37
N GLU A 108 -4.76 -20.69 4.92
CA GLU A 108 -3.92 -21.73 4.31
C GLU A 108 -3.37 -21.34 2.93
N CYS A 109 -3.02 -20.07 2.76
CA CYS A 109 -2.46 -19.57 1.52
C CYS A 109 -1.04 -20.09 1.31
N LYS A 110 -0.73 -20.57 0.11
CA LYS A 110 0.62 -21.03 -0.26
C LYS A 110 1.51 -19.92 -0.79
N THR A 111 0.90 -18.87 -1.33
CA THR A 111 1.63 -17.78 -1.97
C THR A 111 1.00 -16.43 -1.62
N ILE A 112 1.82 -15.42 -1.35
CA ILE A 112 1.43 -14.02 -1.25
C ILE A 112 1.93 -13.31 -2.52
N GLN A 113 1.03 -12.71 -3.30
CA GLN A 113 1.40 -11.89 -4.45
C GLN A 113 1.34 -10.41 -4.10
N MET A 114 2.34 -9.64 -4.50
CA MET A 114 2.42 -8.19 -4.30
C MET A 114 2.85 -7.49 -5.60
N GLU A 115 2.45 -6.23 -5.77
CA GLU A 115 2.93 -5.42 -6.90
C GLU A 115 4.42 -5.12 -6.75
N ASN A 116 5.17 -5.28 -7.84
CA ASN A 116 6.54 -4.80 -7.90
C ASN A 116 6.56 -3.27 -8.08
N LEU A 117 6.95 -2.55 -7.05
CA LEU A 117 6.98 -1.09 -7.02
C LEU A 117 8.39 -0.53 -7.29
N SER A 118 9.38 -1.36 -7.62
CA SER A 118 10.77 -0.94 -7.85
C SER A 118 10.98 -0.10 -9.12
N GLY A 119 10.00 -0.01 -10.01
CA GLY A 119 10.07 0.75 -11.26
C GLY A 119 9.41 2.13 -11.23
N PHE A 120 8.85 2.56 -10.11
CA PHE A 120 8.29 3.91 -10.00
C PHE A 120 9.42 4.90 -9.69
N SER A 121 9.72 5.80 -10.65
CA SER A 121 10.69 6.87 -10.46
C SER A 121 10.27 7.78 -9.29
N GLU A 122 11.26 8.30 -8.55
CA GLU A 122 11.03 9.21 -7.42
C GLU A 122 10.21 10.46 -7.80
N GLU A 123 10.22 10.86 -9.08
CA GLU A 123 9.50 12.01 -9.61
C GLU A 123 7.99 11.81 -9.71
N GLN A 124 7.52 10.57 -9.84
CA GLN A 124 6.08 10.25 -9.94
C GLN A 124 5.42 10.00 -8.58
N THR A 125 6.22 9.92 -7.52
CA THR A 125 5.71 9.75 -6.18
C THR A 125 5.34 11.11 -5.58
N GLU A 126 4.04 11.42 -5.45
CA GLU A 126 3.58 12.55 -4.66
C GLU A 126 4.28 12.60 -3.29
N SER A 127 4.50 13.80 -2.78
CA SER A 127 5.25 14.04 -1.53
C SER A 127 4.78 13.20 -0.32
N LEU A 128 3.54 12.71 -0.37
CA LEU A 128 2.95 11.81 0.62
C LEU A 128 3.53 10.39 0.55
N LEU A 129 3.87 9.91 -0.65
CA LEU A 129 4.46 8.58 -0.86
C LEU A 129 5.96 8.55 -0.54
N LYS A 130 6.69 9.66 -0.72
CA LYS A 130 8.13 9.76 -0.40
C LYS A 130 8.48 9.37 1.03
N ASN A 131 7.52 9.42 1.94
CA ASN A 131 7.73 9.12 3.36
C ASN A 131 7.17 7.76 3.80
N TRP A 132 6.49 7.02 2.91
CA TRP A 132 6.03 5.67 3.19
C TRP A 132 7.03 4.66 2.61
N SER A 133 7.58 3.83 3.45
CA SER A 133 8.52 2.80 3.03
C SER A 133 7.77 1.53 2.58
N TYR A 134 7.23 1.54 1.35
CA TYR A 134 6.63 0.35 0.73
C TYR A 134 7.62 -0.80 0.65
N TYR A 135 8.85 -0.48 0.29
CA TYR A 135 9.93 -1.46 0.21
C TYR A 135 10.18 -2.13 1.56
N ASP A 136 10.20 -1.34 2.65
CA ASP A 136 10.36 -1.88 3.99
C ASP A 136 9.20 -2.80 4.39
N LEU A 137 7.94 -2.41 4.07
CA LEU A 137 6.78 -3.25 4.31
C LEU A 137 6.84 -4.55 3.50
N GLN A 138 7.20 -4.48 2.20
CA GLN A 138 7.34 -5.66 1.34
C GLN A 138 8.41 -6.61 1.87
N ASN A 139 9.58 -6.10 2.27
CA ASN A 139 10.64 -6.90 2.87
C ASN A 139 10.18 -7.57 4.17
N LYS A 140 9.46 -6.84 5.02
CA LYS A 140 8.92 -7.38 6.27
C LYS A 140 7.86 -8.47 6.05
N ILE A 141 7.05 -8.35 5.00
CA ILE A 141 6.13 -9.42 4.60
C ILE A 141 6.92 -10.61 4.08
N ALA A 142 7.90 -10.38 3.22
CA ALA A 142 8.66 -11.44 2.55
C ALA A 142 9.38 -12.35 3.54
N TYR A 143 10.16 -11.82 4.48
CA TYR A 143 10.88 -12.67 5.42
C TYR A 143 9.95 -13.40 6.40
N LYS A 144 8.85 -12.74 6.85
CA LYS A 144 7.88 -13.38 7.76
C LYS A 144 7.06 -14.46 7.06
N ALA A 145 6.70 -14.26 5.79
CA ALA A 145 6.03 -15.26 4.97
C ALA A 145 6.94 -16.48 4.75
N ASN A 146 8.22 -16.23 4.48
CA ASN A 146 9.22 -17.29 4.31
C ASN A 146 9.39 -18.13 5.60
N GLU A 147 9.38 -17.51 6.78
CA GLU A 147 9.38 -18.21 8.07
C GLU A 147 8.21 -19.20 8.23
N LYS A 148 7.08 -18.92 7.55
CA LYS A 148 5.87 -19.74 7.55
C LYS A 148 5.77 -20.69 6.34
N GLY A 149 6.79 -20.75 5.49
CA GLY A 149 6.78 -21.54 4.26
C GLY A 149 5.81 -21.01 3.20
N ILE A 150 5.44 -19.72 3.26
CA ILE A 150 4.58 -19.05 2.29
C ILE A 150 5.47 -18.35 1.27
N GLU A 151 5.30 -18.71 -0.02
CA GLU A 151 6.03 -18.08 -1.12
C GLU A 151 5.57 -16.64 -1.34
N VAL A 152 6.50 -15.70 -1.61
CA VAL A 152 6.18 -14.33 -1.99
C VAL A 152 6.56 -14.09 -3.44
N ARG A 153 5.60 -13.62 -4.25
CA ARG A 153 5.80 -13.27 -5.65
C ARG A 153 5.52 -11.78 -5.89
N LEU A 154 6.45 -11.12 -6.58
CA LEU A 154 6.28 -9.75 -7.04
C LEU A 154 5.81 -9.78 -8.50
N ILE A 155 4.72 -9.08 -8.79
CA ILE A 155 4.10 -9.04 -10.11
C ILE A 155 4.16 -7.63 -10.71
N ASN A 156 4.10 -7.54 -12.04
CA ASN A 156 4.07 -6.27 -12.74
C ASN A 156 2.74 -5.55 -12.48
N PRO A 157 2.74 -4.27 -11.99
CA PRO A 157 1.52 -3.52 -11.70
C PRO A 157 0.76 -3.05 -12.95
N LYS A 158 1.33 -3.19 -14.14
CA LYS A 158 0.75 -2.68 -15.39
C LYS A 158 -0.65 -3.28 -15.64
N TYR A 159 -1.63 -2.42 -15.86
CA TYR A 159 -3.03 -2.75 -16.13
C TYR A 159 -3.81 -3.52 -15.05
N THR A 160 -3.21 -3.91 -13.94
CA THR A 160 -3.90 -4.62 -12.85
C THR A 160 -5.11 -3.85 -12.32
N SER A 161 -5.03 -2.53 -12.26
CA SER A 161 -6.11 -1.65 -11.81
C SER A 161 -7.17 -1.33 -12.88
N LYS A 162 -6.87 -1.59 -14.16
CA LYS A 162 -7.78 -1.35 -15.31
C LYS A 162 -8.48 -2.62 -15.81
N ARG A 163 -8.00 -3.80 -15.41
CA ARG A 163 -8.61 -5.08 -15.70
C ARG A 163 -9.85 -5.30 -14.84
N CYS A 164 -10.93 -5.77 -15.44
CA CYS A 164 -12.12 -6.16 -14.69
C CYS A 164 -11.91 -7.51 -14.00
N SER A 165 -12.13 -7.57 -12.68
CA SER A 165 -12.00 -8.83 -11.91
C SER A 165 -13.08 -9.86 -12.25
N LYS A 166 -14.21 -9.43 -12.84
CA LYS A 166 -15.33 -10.29 -13.20
C LYS A 166 -15.21 -10.89 -14.60
N CYS A 167 -14.92 -10.08 -15.61
CA CYS A 167 -14.89 -10.55 -17.01
C CYS A 167 -13.50 -10.56 -17.65
N GLY A 168 -12.48 -10.11 -16.97
CA GLY A 168 -11.10 -10.10 -17.47
C GLY A 168 -10.79 -8.99 -18.47
N ASN A 169 -11.77 -8.22 -18.95
CA ASN A 169 -11.57 -7.16 -19.93
C ASN A 169 -10.66 -6.04 -19.40
N ILE A 170 -9.76 -5.54 -20.25
CA ILE A 170 -8.89 -4.40 -19.98
C ILE A 170 -9.31 -3.24 -20.86
N HIS A 171 -9.84 -2.16 -20.25
CA HIS A 171 -10.21 -0.94 -20.94
C HIS A 171 -9.66 0.28 -20.20
N ILE A 172 -9.18 1.29 -20.93
CA ILE A 172 -8.55 2.48 -20.33
C ILE A 172 -9.53 3.21 -19.42
N ASP A 173 -10.79 3.32 -19.81
CA ASP A 173 -11.84 4.03 -19.08
C ASP A 173 -12.49 3.23 -17.95
N ASN A 174 -12.13 1.97 -17.75
CA ASN A 174 -12.61 1.18 -16.61
C ASN A 174 -12.27 1.84 -15.27
N ARG A 175 -11.19 2.63 -15.23
CA ARG A 175 -10.79 3.41 -14.06
C ARG A 175 -10.34 4.81 -14.48
N ASN A 176 -11.08 5.84 -14.04
CA ASN A 176 -10.70 7.24 -14.26
C ASN A 176 -10.04 7.81 -13.00
N CYS A 177 -8.71 7.71 -12.92
CA CYS A 177 -7.94 8.19 -11.76
C CYS A 177 -8.01 9.71 -11.53
N LYS A 178 -8.41 10.51 -12.53
CA LYS A 178 -8.50 11.97 -12.43
C LYS A 178 -9.83 12.43 -11.83
N LYS A 179 -10.92 11.75 -12.16
CA LYS A 179 -12.28 12.13 -11.72
C LYS A 179 -12.76 11.34 -10.51
N ASP A 180 -12.45 10.04 -10.45
CA ASP A 180 -12.90 9.14 -9.40
C ASP A 180 -11.88 8.03 -9.17
N GLN A 181 -11.04 8.21 -8.16
CA GLN A 181 -9.99 7.24 -7.83
C GLN A 181 -10.52 5.99 -7.12
N ALA A 182 -11.66 6.10 -6.43
CA ALA A 182 -12.18 5.07 -5.55
C ALA A 182 -13.03 4.03 -6.28
N ASN A 183 -13.67 4.43 -7.37
CA ASN A 183 -14.63 3.59 -8.08
C ASN A 183 -14.05 2.99 -9.36
N PHE A 184 -14.42 1.74 -9.60
CA PHE A 184 -14.16 0.99 -10.81
C PHE A 184 -15.49 0.66 -11.50
N THR A 185 -15.58 0.89 -12.80
CA THR A 185 -16.76 0.51 -13.61
C THR A 185 -16.29 -0.11 -14.91
N CYS A 186 -16.62 -1.38 -15.16
CA CYS A 186 -16.26 -2.06 -16.38
C CYS A 186 -17.12 -1.57 -17.55
N GLN A 187 -16.48 -1.13 -18.63
CA GLN A 187 -17.17 -0.64 -19.85
C GLN A 187 -17.86 -1.76 -20.64
N ILE A 188 -17.48 -3.02 -20.43
CA ILE A 188 -18.03 -4.16 -21.16
C ILE A 188 -19.15 -4.85 -20.40
N CYS A 189 -18.90 -5.28 -19.14
CA CYS A 189 -19.89 -6.06 -18.39
C CYS A 189 -20.65 -5.25 -17.34
N GLY A 190 -20.39 -3.94 -17.22
CA GLY A 190 -21.05 -3.05 -16.26
C GLY A 190 -20.71 -3.32 -14.79
N HIS A 191 -19.76 -4.21 -14.49
CA HIS A 191 -19.36 -4.52 -13.12
C HIS A 191 -18.85 -3.27 -12.40
N LYS A 192 -19.42 -2.98 -11.23
CA LYS A 192 -19.01 -1.85 -10.38
C LYS A 192 -18.46 -2.38 -9.05
N GLU A 193 -17.32 -1.88 -8.66
CA GLU A 193 -16.66 -2.24 -7.41
C GLU A 193 -15.71 -1.13 -6.95
N ASN A 194 -15.27 -1.17 -5.69
CA ASN A 194 -14.16 -0.31 -5.26
C ASN A 194 -12.89 -0.63 -6.05
N ALA A 195 -12.21 0.39 -6.58
CA ALA A 195 -11.07 0.23 -7.47
C ALA A 195 -9.90 -0.55 -6.83
N ASP A 196 -9.68 -0.39 -5.52
CA ASP A 196 -8.63 -1.09 -4.81
C ASP A 196 -8.99 -2.57 -4.58
N ILE A 197 -10.26 -2.87 -4.33
CA ILE A 197 -10.75 -4.25 -4.22
C ILE A 197 -10.68 -4.95 -5.58
N ASN A 198 -11.16 -4.32 -6.65
CA ASN A 198 -11.04 -4.87 -8.02
C ASN A 198 -9.58 -5.16 -8.38
N ALA A 199 -8.69 -4.20 -8.13
CA ALA A 199 -7.25 -4.41 -8.37
C ALA A 199 -6.68 -5.52 -7.49
N SER A 200 -7.08 -5.61 -6.19
CA SER A 200 -6.63 -6.68 -5.31
C SER A 200 -7.08 -8.06 -5.81
N LYS A 201 -8.29 -8.22 -6.30
CA LYS A 201 -8.75 -9.45 -6.93
C LYS A 201 -7.91 -9.83 -8.16
N ASN A 202 -7.65 -8.89 -9.05
CA ASN A 202 -6.87 -9.18 -10.27
C ASN A 202 -5.49 -9.76 -9.95
N ILE A 203 -4.78 -9.17 -8.99
CA ILE A 203 -3.42 -9.63 -8.68
C ILE A 203 -3.41 -10.92 -7.85
N SER A 204 -4.54 -11.31 -7.21
CA SER A 204 -4.63 -12.63 -6.57
C SER A 204 -4.81 -13.78 -7.57
N ILE A 205 -5.05 -13.50 -8.86
CA ILE A 205 -5.13 -14.52 -9.91
C ILE A 205 -3.72 -15.04 -10.21
N PRO A 206 -3.51 -16.36 -10.27
CA PRO A 206 -2.22 -16.94 -10.65
C PRO A 206 -1.81 -16.47 -12.06
N TYR A 207 -0.51 -16.24 -12.25
CA TYR A 207 0.08 -15.87 -13.56
C TYR A 207 -0.57 -14.66 -14.23
N ILE A 208 -1.10 -13.73 -13.44
CA ILE A 208 -1.80 -12.52 -13.94
C ILE A 208 -0.96 -11.70 -14.91
N ASP A 209 0.36 -11.68 -14.74
CA ASP A 209 1.30 -10.98 -15.62
C ASP A 209 1.27 -11.53 -17.06
N GLU A 210 1.15 -12.85 -17.19
CA GLU A 210 1.06 -13.55 -18.47
C GLU A 210 -0.30 -13.29 -19.10
N ILE A 211 -1.37 -13.46 -18.30
CA ILE A 211 -2.75 -13.19 -18.73
C ILE A 211 -2.89 -11.76 -19.26
N ILE A 212 -2.32 -10.77 -18.57
CA ILE A 212 -2.40 -9.35 -19.00
C ILE A 212 -1.60 -9.12 -20.29
N LYS A 213 -0.45 -9.77 -20.48
CA LYS A 213 0.35 -9.64 -21.71
C LYS A 213 -0.42 -10.17 -22.94
N GLU A 214 -1.16 -11.25 -22.78
CA GLU A 214 -1.96 -11.88 -23.84
C GLU A 214 -3.28 -11.15 -24.09
N THR A 215 -3.78 -10.41 -23.10
CA THR A 215 -5.06 -9.71 -23.20
C THR A 215 -4.91 -8.40 -23.99
N LYS A 216 -5.72 -8.24 -25.06
CA LYS A 216 -5.77 -7.00 -25.83
C LYS A 216 -6.35 -5.86 -24.99
N VAL A 217 -5.62 -4.75 -24.89
CA VAL A 217 -6.08 -3.53 -24.22
C VAL A 217 -7.03 -2.76 -25.14
N GLN A 218 -8.20 -2.39 -24.65
CA GLN A 218 -9.20 -1.63 -25.39
C GLN A 218 -9.19 -0.15 -25.01
N GLY A 219 -9.59 0.71 -25.95
CA GLY A 219 -9.69 2.15 -25.75
C GLY A 219 -8.36 2.91 -25.95
N ILE A 220 -7.37 2.31 -26.63
CA ILE A 220 -6.16 3.00 -27.09
C ILE A 220 -6.37 3.45 -28.53
#